data_72da626a89fae1933c57329bab8549c4
#
_entry.id   72da626a89fae1933c57329bab8549c4
#
_cell.length_a   1.000
_cell.length_b   1.000
_cell.length_c   1.000
_cell.angle_alpha   90.00
_cell.angle_beta   90.00
_cell.angle_gamma   90.00
#
_symmetry.space_group_name_H-M   'P 1'
#
loop_
_entity.id
_entity.type
_entity.pdbx_description
1 polymer ?
#
loop_
_entity_poly.entity_id
_entity_poly.type
_entity_poly.pdbx_seq_one_letter_code
_entity_poly.pdbx_strand_id
1 'polypeptide(L)'
;MPAAPDKDKALELALAQIDKQYGKGSVMRLGEEGRAPIAVIPTGAIALDVALGIGGLPRGRVIEVYGPESSGKTTVALHAVANAQKAGGIAAFIDAEHALDPEYAKKLGVDTDALLVSQPDTGEQALEIADMLIRSGALDILVIDSVAALVPRAEIEGEMGDSHVGLQARLMSQALRKMTGAMNNSGTTAIFINQLREKIGVMFGSPETTTGGKALKFYASIRLDVRRIETLKDGGEPVGNRTRVKVVKNKMAPPFKQAEFDILYGHGVSREGSLIDMGVDQGILRKSGAWYTYEGDQLGQGKENARKFLRDNPDIANEIEKRIKEKLGIGAQVDAEVAEAAVPAPVDF
;
A
#
# COMPACT_ATOMS: atom_id res chain seq x y z
N MET A 1 -5.24 -52.81 28.87
CA MET A 1 -4.69 -51.61 28.27
C MET A 1 -5.74 -50.50 28.47
N PRO A 2 -5.40 -49.34 29.05
CA PRO A 2 -6.36 -48.25 29.12
C PRO A 2 -6.72 -47.81 27.71
N ALA A 3 -8.01 -47.61 27.42
CA ALA A 3 -8.51 -47.12 26.14
C ALA A 3 -7.84 -45.77 25.82
N ALA A 4 -7.36 -45.62 24.60
CA ALA A 4 -6.83 -44.32 24.13
C ALA A 4 -7.88 -43.26 24.40
N PRO A 5 -7.51 -42.09 24.97
CA PRO A 5 -8.48 -41.02 25.22
C PRO A 5 -9.13 -40.64 23.89
N ASP A 6 -10.46 -40.58 23.93
CA ASP A 6 -11.26 -40.10 22.80
C ASP A 6 -10.79 -38.68 22.44
N LYS A 7 -10.00 -38.58 21.37
CA LYS A 7 -9.34 -37.33 20.96
C LYS A 7 -10.31 -36.22 20.69
N ASP A 8 -11.50 -36.55 20.15
CA ASP A 8 -12.52 -35.60 19.83
C ASP A 8 -13.11 -34.96 21.09
N LYS A 9 -13.38 -35.80 22.09
CA LYS A 9 -13.90 -35.36 23.39
C LYS A 9 -12.88 -34.53 24.18
N ALA A 10 -11.60 -34.88 24.09
CA ALA A 10 -10.52 -34.12 24.72
C ALA A 10 -10.36 -32.76 24.02
N LEU A 11 -10.50 -32.71 22.70
CA LEU A 11 -10.45 -31.47 21.93
C LEU A 11 -11.64 -30.56 22.25
N GLU A 12 -12.86 -31.10 22.30
CA GLU A 12 -14.07 -30.32 22.67
C GLU A 12 -13.94 -29.69 24.05
N LEU A 13 -13.45 -30.42 25.04
CA LEU A 13 -13.20 -29.91 26.39
C LEU A 13 -12.15 -28.78 26.39
N ALA A 14 -11.08 -28.92 25.62
CA ALA A 14 -10.06 -27.91 25.49
C ALA A 14 -10.60 -26.63 24.83
N LEU A 15 -11.37 -26.78 23.75
CA LEU A 15 -12.01 -25.65 23.06
C LEU A 15 -13.00 -24.92 23.96
N ALA A 16 -13.84 -25.65 24.69
CA ALA A 16 -14.77 -25.05 25.67
C ALA A 16 -14.03 -24.28 26.78
N GLN A 17 -12.90 -24.81 27.24
CA GLN A 17 -12.10 -24.11 28.27
C GLN A 17 -11.44 -22.85 27.71
N ILE A 18 -10.94 -22.88 26.47
CA ILE A 18 -10.36 -21.73 25.77
C ILE A 18 -11.44 -20.65 25.57
N ASP A 19 -12.61 -21.03 25.09
CA ASP A 19 -13.74 -20.09 24.90
C ASP A 19 -14.15 -19.43 26.21
N LYS A 20 -14.14 -20.17 27.33
CA LYS A 20 -14.46 -19.63 28.66
C LYS A 20 -13.38 -18.68 29.16
N GLN A 21 -12.12 -18.92 28.87
CA GLN A 21 -10.98 -18.15 29.39
C GLN A 21 -10.65 -16.93 28.53
N TYR A 22 -10.75 -17.05 27.20
CA TYR A 22 -10.29 -16.03 26.24
C TYR A 22 -11.41 -15.45 25.37
N GLY A 23 -12.64 -15.96 25.50
CA GLY A 23 -13.79 -15.55 24.71
C GLY A 23 -14.06 -16.46 23.51
N LYS A 24 -15.33 -16.48 23.07
CA LYS A 24 -15.77 -17.26 21.89
C LYS A 24 -15.02 -16.80 20.64
N GLY A 25 -14.58 -17.75 19.82
CA GLY A 25 -13.87 -17.47 18.58
C GLY A 25 -12.34 -17.29 18.75
N SER A 26 -11.81 -17.52 19.97
CA SER A 26 -10.36 -17.52 20.21
C SER A 26 -9.64 -18.64 19.44
N VAL A 27 -10.33 -19.74 19.16
CA VAL A 27 -9.90 -20.83 18.26
C VAL A 27 -11.06 -21.14 17.31
N MET A 28 -10.78 -21.14 16.01
CA MET A 28 -11.75 -21.45 14.97
C MET A 28 -11.17 -22.46 13.97
N ARG A 29 -12.02 -23.22 13.30
CA ARG A 29 -11.60 -24.08 12.21
C ARG A 29 -11.53 -23.25 10.93
N LEU A 30 -10.40 -23.30 10.22
CA LEU A 30 -10.14 -22.47 9.04
C LEU A 30 -11.16 -22.68 7.87
N GLY A 31 -11.90 -23.76 7.87
CA GLY A 31 -12.91 -24.07 6.83
C GLY A 31 -14.36 -23.73 7.20
N GLU A 32 -14.64 -23.29 8.42
CA GLU A 32 -16.00 -23.04 8.89
C GLU A 32 -16.53 -21.65 8.50
N GLU A 33 -15.62 -20.67 8.34
CA GLU A 33 -15.97 -19.37 7.77
C GLU A 33 -15.23 -19.22 6.44
N GLY A 34 -15.98 -19.01 5.36
CA GLY A 34 -15.39 -18.59 4.08
C GLY A 34 -14.46 -17.40 4.32
N ARG A 35 -13.30 -17.33 3.66
CA ARG A 35 -12.42 -16.17 3.77
C ARG A 35 -13.20 -14.93 3.40
N ALA A 36 -13.48 -14.07 4.38
CA ALA A 36 -14.02 -12.76 4.09
C ALA A 36 -13.10 -12.03 3.07
N PRO A 37 -13.67 -11.35 2.08
CA PRO A 37 -12.89 -10.58 1.12
C PRO A 37 -11.97 -9.60 1.87
N ILE A 38 -10.71 -9.54 1.46
CA ILE A 38 -9.73 -8.65 2.10
C ILE A 38 -10.05 -7.22 1.69
N ALA A 39 -10.49 -6.39 2.64
CA ALA A 39 -10.68 -4.98 2.39
C ALA A 39 -9.36 -4.30 2.04
N VAL A 40 -9.37 -3.45 1.01
CA VAL A 40 -8.16 -2.83 0.46
C VAL A 40 -8.32 -1.32 0.30
N ILE A 41 -7.19 -0.63 0.19
CA ILE A 41 -7.07 0.77 -0.23
C ILE A 41 -6.42 0.76 -1.62
N PRO A 42 -7.09 1.24 -2.68
CA PRO A 42 -6.49 1.33 -4.02
C PRO A 42 -5.23 2.20 -4.01
N THR A 43 -4.21 1.80 -4.75
CA THR A 43 -2.94 2.55 -4.80
C THR A 43 -3.00 3.79 -5.70
N GLY A 44 -4.03 3.91 -6.53
CA GLY A 44 -4.13 4.95 -7.57
C GLY A 44 -3.41 4.58 -8.88
N ALA A 45 -2.68 3.47 -8.89
CA ALA A 45 -2.07 2.88 -10.09
C ALA A 45 -2.70 1.51 -10.35
N ILE A 46 -3.62 1.41 -11.32
CA ILE A 46 -4.34 0.16 -11.60
C ILE A 46 -3.39 -1.01 -11.88
N ALA A 47 -2.25 -0.75 -12.52
CA ALA A 47 -1.24 -1.77 -12.77
C ALA A 47 -0.65 -2.34 -11.46
N LEU A 48 -0.47 -1.49 -10.45
CA LEU A 48 0.01 -1.92 -9.13
C LEU A 48 -1.08 -2.68 -8.35
N ASP A 49 -2.32 -2.23 -8.42
CA ASP A 49 -3.45 -2.92 -7.80
C ASP A 49 -3.61 -4.35 -8.36
N VAL A 50 -3.42 -4.53 -9.66
CA VAL A 50 -3.36 -5.84 -10.33
C VAL A 50 -2.17 -6.67 -9.87
N ALA A 51 -0.98 -6.07 -9.78
CA ALA A 51 0.23 -6.78 -9.35
C ALA A 51 0.15 -7.24 -7.89
N LEU A 52 -0.57 -6.50 -7.04
CA LEU A 52 -0.86 -6.87 -5.66
C LEU A 52 -1.80 -8.09 -5.55
N GLY A 53 -2.60 -8.37 -6.58
CA GLY A 53 -3.45 -9.56 -6.68
C GLY A 53 -4.72 -9.53 -5.83
N ILE A 54 -4.94 -8.45 -5.07
CA ILE A 54 -6.12 -8.23 -4.21
C ILE A 54 -6.80 -6.88 -4.49
N GLY A 55 -6.33 -6.14 -5.50
CA GLY A 55 -6.92 -4.87 -5.92
C GLY A 55 -6.46 -3.62 -5.16
N GLY A 56 -5.47 -3.72 -4.29
CA GLY A 56 -4.93 -2.60 -3.54
C GLY A 56 -4.07 -3.01 -2.34
N LEU A 57 -3.82 -2.07 -1.44
CA LEU A 57 -3.11 -2.30 -0.19
C LEU A 57 -4.07 -2.87 0.87
N PRO A 58 -3.75 -4.01 1.51
CA PRO A 58 -4.63 -4.64 2.50
C PRO A 58 -4.81 -3.77 3.74
N ARG A 59 -6.04 -3.62 4.22
CA ARG A 59 -6.33 -2.96 5.48
C ARG A 59 -5.79 -3.73 6.67
N GLY A 60 -5.43 -3.03 7.73
CA GLY A 60 -4.92 -3.62 8.96
C GLY A 60 -3.51 -4.20 8.85
N ARG A 61 -2.72 -3.81 7.86
CA ARG A 61 -1.41 -4.39 7.57
C ARG A 61 -0.29 -3.37 7.46
N VAL A 62 0.92 -3.85 7.71
CA VAL A 62 2.17 -3.10 7.50
C VAL A 62 2.62 -3.30 6.06
N ILE A 63 2.88 -2.18 5.37
CA ILE A 63 3.41 -2.11 4.02
C ILE A 63 4.77 -1.40 4.07
N GLU A 64 5.79 -1.97 3.47
CA GLU A 64 7.07 -1.27 3.25
C GLU A 64 7.19 -0.88 1.78
N VAL A 65 7.42 0.41 1.54
CA VAL A 65 7.69 0.97 0.21
C VAL A 65 9.12 1.50 0.21
N TYR A 66 9.99 0.90 -0.57
CA TYR A 66 11.40 1.27 -0.57
C TYR A 66 11.98 1.41 -1.98
N GLY A 67 13.09 2.07 -2.11
CA GLY A 67 13.78 2.31 -3.38
C GLY A 67 14.76 3.46 -3.28
N PRO A 68 15.46 3.76 -4.39
CA PRO A 68 16.34 4.92 -4.48
C PRO A 68 15.60 6.23 -4.22
N GLU A 69 16.37 7.27 -3.99
CA GLU A 69 15.84 8.63 -3.94
C GLU A 69 15.16 9.01 -5.27
N SER A 70 14.12 9.83 -5.19
CA SER A 70 13.36 10.31 -6.36
C SER A 70 12.76 9.19 -7.24
N SER A 71 12.55 7.98 -6.69
CA SER A 71 11.93 6.86 -7.41
C SER A 71 10.39 6.89 -7.44
N GLY A 72 9.75 7.80 -6.68
CA GLY A 72 8.29 7.94 -6.61
C GLY A 72 7.63 7.27 -5.39
N LYS A 73 8.39 6.90 -4.36
CA LYS A 73 7.86 6.26 -3.13
C LYS A 73 6.78 7.09 -2.45
N THR A 74 7.08 8.35 -2.16
CA THR A 74 6.15 9.30 -1.52
C THR A 74 4.92 9.56 -2.40
N THR A 75 5.11 9.65 -3.73
CA THR A 75 4.00 9.79 -4.69
C THR A 75 3.02 8.62 -4.61
N VAL A 76 3.51 7.37 -4.58
CA VAL A 76 2.66 6.17 -4.44
C VAL A 76 1.92 6.19 -3.09
N ALA A 77 2.60 6.56 -2.01
CA ALA A 77 1.97 6.65 -0.68
C ALA A 77 0.89 7.74 -0.63
N LEU A 78 1.14 8.92 -1.20
CA LEU A 78 0.17 10.03 -1.24
C LEU A 78 -1.08 9.67 -2.09
N HIS A 79 -0.93 8.94 -3.19
CA HIS A 79 -2.08 8.43 -3.94
C HIS A 79 -2.92 7.46 -3.11
N ALA A 80 -2.31 6.58 -2.32
CA ALA A 80 -3.03 5.70 -1.41
C ALA A 80 -3.77 6.49 -0.33
N VAL A 81 -3.15 7.55 0.23
CA VAL A 81 -3.79 8.49 1.16
C VAL A 81 -5.01 9.14 0.52
N ALA A 82 -4.87 9.70 -0.69
CA ALA A 82 -5.97 10.33 -1.42
C ALA A 82 -7.14 9.36 -1.66
N ASN A 83 -6.84 8.10 -2.00
CA ASN A 83 -7.87 7.09 -2.21
C ASN A 83 -8.56 6.65 -0.91
N ALA A 84 -7.82 6.57 0.21
CA ALA A 84 -8.42 6.32 1.52
C ALA A 84 -9.38 7.45 1.93
N GLN A 85 -8.97 8.71 1.74
CA GLN A 85 -9.82 9.88 2.02
C GLN A 85 -11.06 9.94 1.12
N LYS A 86 -10.92 9.62 -0.19
CA LYS A 86 -12.07 9.54 -1.12
C LYS A 86 -13.11 8.50 -0.71
N ALA A 87 -12.68 7.44 -0.03
CA ALA A 87 -13.57 6.44 0.54
C ALA A 87 -14.14 6.85 1.91
N GLY A 88 -13.96 8.09 2.35
CA GLY A 88 -14.41 8.60 3.64
C GLY A 88 -13.50 8.27 4.81
N GLY A 89 -12.30 7.74 4.56
CA GLY A 89 -11.35 7.35 5.59
C GLY A 89 -10.51 8.52 6.12
N ILE A 90 -10.00 8.35 7.33
CA ILE A 90 -9.11 9.29 8.00
C ILE A 90 -7.65 8.88 7.75
N ALA A 91 -6.83 9.85 7.36
CA ALA A 91 -5.43 9.65 7.02
C ALA A 91 -4.50 10.48 7.93
N ALA A 92 -3.34 9.90 8.24
CA ALA A 92 -2.26 10.60 8.93
C ALA A 92 -0.93 10.41 8.21
N PHE A 93 -0.08 11.43 8.28
CA PHE A 93 1.25 11.45 7.69
C PHE A 93 2.27 11.90 8.74
N ILE A 94 3.21 11.03 9.05
CA ILE A 94 4.35 11.35 9.92
C ILE A 94 5.52 11.70 9.00
N ASP A 95 5.79 12.99 8.89
CA ASP A 95 6.82 13.59 8.06
C ASP A 95 8.11 13.76 8.86
N ALA A 96 8.86 12.67 9.01
CA ALA A 96 10.12 12.66 9.73
C ALA A 96 11.29 13.30 8.94
N GLU A 97 11.13 13.48 7.62
CA GLU A 97 12.10 14.18 6.77
C GLU A 97 11.83 15.69 6.68
N HIS A 98 10.67 16.17 7.17
CA HIS A 98 10.23 17.56 7.05
C HIS A 98 10.16 18.04 5.59
N ALA A 99 9.75 17.16 4.69
CA ALA A 99 9.82 17.35 3.23
C ALA A 99 8.48 17.22 2.52
N LEU A 100 7.37 17.07 3.25
CA LEU A 100 6.03 16.99 2.66
C LEU A 100 5.64 18.32 2.03
N ASP A 101 5.41 18.33 0.72
CA ASP A 101 4.90 19.47 -0.03
C ASP A 101 3.36 19.40 -0.08
N PRO A 102 2.65 20.30 0.62
CA PRO A 102 1.18 20.34 0.64
C PRO A 102 0.56 20.60 -0.74
N GLU A 103 1.19 21.44 -1.55
CA GLU A 103 0.70 21.76 -2.89
C GLU A 103 0.79 20.54 -3.82
N TYR A 104 1.89 19.80 -3.71
CA TYR A 104 2.03 18.53 -4.43
C TYR A 104 1.02 17.50 -3.96
N ALA A 105 0.86 17.30 -2.65
CA ALA A 105 -0.13 16.40 -2.09
C ALA A 105 -1.55 16.73 -2.59
N LYS A 106 -1.93 18.00 -2.59
CA LYS A 106 -3.22 18.47 -3.12
C LYS A 106 -3.41 18.16 -4.60
N LYS A 107 -2.37 18.33 -5.42
CA LYS A 107 -2.41 17.94 -6.85
C LYS A 107 -2.60 16.46 -7.07
N LEU A 108 -2.15 15.63 -6.16
CA LEU A 108 -2.37 14.17 -6.18
C LEU A 108 -3.77 13.76 -5.70
N GLY A 109 -4.57 14.71 -5.24
CA GLY A 109 -5.94 14.52 -4.78
C GLY A 109 -6.07 14.27 -3.28
N VAL A 110 -5.02 14.54 -2.50
CA VAL A 110 -5.08 14.53 -1.04
C VAL A 110 -5.89 15.73 -0.55
N ASP A 111 -6.86 15.48 0.32
CA ASP A 111 -7.51 16.53 1.09
C ASP A 111 -6.54 16.96 2.22
N THR A 112 -5.85 18.08 1.95
CA THR A 112 -4.83 18.60 2.86
C THR A 112 -5.42 19.22 4.12
N ASP A 113 -6.68 19.66 4.09
CA ASP A 113 -7.37 20.24 5.24
C ASP A 113 -7.79 19.15 6.24
N ALA A 114 -8.04 17.93 5.74
CA ALA A 114 -8.40 16.77 6.55
C ALA A 114 -7.21 15.86 6.91
N LEU A 115 -6.04 16.07 6.29
CA LEU A 115 -4.86 15.24 6.55
C LEU A 115 -4.22 15.61 7.90
N LEU A 116 -4.09 14.63 8.79
CA LEU A 116 -3.32 14.79 10.03
C LEU A 116 -1.83 14.69 9.71
N VAL A 117 -1.06 15.73 10.04
CA VAL A 117 0.39 15.76 9.82
C VAL A 117 1.12 15.93 11.15
N SER A 118 2.16 15.12 11.36
CA SER A 118 3.09 15.25 12.48
C SER A 118 4.51 15.32 11.98
N GLN A 119 5.30 16.23 12.52
CA GLN A 119 6.72 16.41 12.23
C GLN A 119 7.53 16.20 13.53
N PRO A 120 7.82 14.96 13.90
CA PRO A 120 8.47 14.63 15.17
C PRO A 120 9.98 14.90 15.11
N ASP A 121 10.55 15.26 16.28
CA ASP A 121 11.98 15.51 16.43
C ASP A 121 12.79 14.23 16.62
N THR A 122 12.17 13.15 17.12
CA THR A 122 12.83 11.87 17.42
C THR A 122 12.05 10.68 16.89
N GLY A 123 12.74 9.57 16.66
CA GLY A 123 12.11 8.31 16.23
C GLY A 123 11.14 7.76 17.27
N GLU A 124 11.43 7.91 18.56
CA GLU A 124 10.52 7.53 19.66
C GLU A 124 9.21 8.31 19.58
N GLN A 125 9.29 9.64 19.44
CA GLN A 125 8.10 10.50 19.34
C GLN A 125 7.27 10.13 18.11
N ALA A 126 7.90 9.91 16.95
CA ALA A 126 7.22 9.49 15.73
C ALA A 126 6.41 8.20 15.93
N LEU A 127 7.04 7.19 16.52
CA LEU A 127 6.44 5.87 16.69
C LEU A 127 5.42 5.81 17.84
N GLU A 128 5.57 6.64 18.86
CA GLU A 128 4.56 6.80 19.92
C GLU A 128 3.30 7.49 19.39
N ILE A 129 3.44 8.56 18.60
CA ILE A 129 2.31 9.21 17.91
C ILE A 129 1.61 8.23 17.00
N ALA A 130 2.37 7.45 16.21
CA ALA A 130 1.82 6.41 15.35
C ALA A 130 1.01 5.36 16.15
N ASP A 131 1.55 4.84 17.25
CA ASP A 131 0.88 3.86 18.12
C ASP A 131 -0.43 4.43 18.71
N MET A 132 -0.41 5.68 19.18
CA MET A 132 -1.60 6.35 19.71
C MET A 132 -2.70 6.52 18.66
N LEU A 133 -2.34 6.99 17.46
CA LEU A 133 -3.27 7.16 16.34
C LEU A 133 -3.88 5.81 15.89
N ILE A 134 -3.08 4.76 15.78
CA ILE A 134 -3.55 3.42 15.43
C ILE A 134 -4.50 2.87 16.50
N ARG A 135 -4.16 3.02 17.78
CA ARG A 135 -4.99 2.53 18.89
C ARG A 135 -6.30 3.28 19.06
N SER A 136 -6.42 4.48 18.53
CA SER A 136 -7.69 5.21 18.54
C SER A 136 -8.80 4.47 17.77
N GLY A 137 -8.42 3.60 16.83
CA GLY A 137 -9.35 2.87 15.97
C GLY A 137 -10.03 3.72 14.89
N ALA A 138 -9.72 5.02 14.82
CA ALA A 138 -10.34 5.94 13.87
C ALA A 138 -9.55 6.09 12.55
N LEU A 139 -8.30 5.62 12.52
CA LEU A 139 -7.39 5.86 11.40
C LEU A 139 -7.46 4.74 10.36
N ASP A 140 -7.67 5.08 9.09
CA ASP A 140 -7.67 4.13 7.98
C ASP A 140 -6.28 3.89 7.40
N ILE A 141 -5.50 4.96 7.27
CA ILE A 141 -4.15 4.90 6.70
C ILE A 141 -3.19 5.82 7.45
N LEU A 142 -2.00 5.31 7.70
CA LEU A 142 -0.86 6.03 8.26
C LEU A 142 0.34 5.89 7.33
N VAL A 143 0.99 7.00 7.00
CA VAL A 143 2.27 7.01 6.29
C VAL A 143 3.36 7.52 7.22
N ILE A 144 4.51 6.85 7.23
CA ILE A 144 5.74 7.30 7.91
C ILE A 144 6.81 7.50 6.82
N ASP A 145 7.20 8.73 6.60
CA ASP A 145 8.21 9.12 5.61
C ASP A 145 9.37 9.89 6.30
N SER A 146 10.50 9.30 6.47
CA SER A 146 10.88 7.92 6.17
C SER A 146 11.48 7.22 7.39
N VAL A 147 11.58 5.88 7.34
CA VAL A 147 12.25 5.09 8.40
C VAL A 147 13.70 5.55 8.60
N ALA A 148 14.38 5.98 7.53
CA ALA A 148 15.76 6.48 7.60
C ALA A 148 15.91 7.72 8.50
N ALA A 149 14.88 8.54 8.61
CA ALA A 149 14.83 9.76 9.40
C ALA A 149 14.36 9.53 10.86
N LEU A 150 13.97 8.31 11.23
CA LEU A 150 13.61 7.95 12.60
C LEU A 150 14.86 7.79 13.46
N VAL A 151 15.46 8.90 13.84
CA VAL A 151 16.70 8.92 14.65
C VAL A 151 16.33 8.75 16.13
N PRO A 152 16.92 7.77 16.84
CA PRO A 152 16.72 7.61 18.29
C PRO A 152 17.17 8.84 19.06
N ARG A 153 16.43 9.20 20.11
CA ARG A 153 16.73 10.35 20.98
C ARG A 153 18.16 10.30 21.51
N ALA A 154 18.62 9.14 21.96
CA ALA A 154 19.98 8.96 22.47
C ALA A 154 21.07 9.25 21.44
N GLU A 155 20.76 9.10 20.15
CA GLU A 155 21.70 9.46 19.07
C GLU A 155 21.70 10.97 18.82
N ILE A 156 20.55 11.64 18.98
CA ILE A 156 20.46 13.10 18.84
C ILE A 156 21.13 13.82 20.01
N GLU A 157 20.98 13.30 21.24
CA GLU A 157 21.52 13.88 22.48
C GLU A 157 23.00 13.50 22.71
N GLY A 158 23.55 12.52 21.95
CA GLY A 158 24.94 12.07 22.03
C GLY A 158 25.92 13.08 21.42
N GLU A 159 27.20 12.88 21.74
CA GLU A 159 28.28 13.70 21.15
C GLU A 159 28.60 13.28 19.71
N MET A 160 29.10 14.22 18.92
CA MET A 160 29.56 13.93 17.56
C MET A 160 30.69 12.89 17.58
N GLY A 161 30.42 11.73 16.94
CA GLY A 161 31.35 10.60 16.89
C GLY A 161 31.00 9.43 17.81
N ASP A 162 29.97 9.56 18.65
CA ASP A 162 29.47 8.45 19.44
C ASP A 162 28.89 7.34 18.56
N SER A 163 29.15 6.09 18.98
CA SER A 163 28.66 4.93 18.25
C SER A 163 27.32 4.46 18.84
N HIS A 164 26.25 4.66 18.11
CA HIS A 164 24.88 4.25 18.49
C HIS A 164 24.39 3.05 17.69
N VAL A 165 25.23 2.06 17.44
CA VAL A 165 24.94 0.91 16.59
C VAL A 165 23.70 0.15 17.08
N GLY A 166 22.72 0.03 16.18
CA GLY A 166 21.55 -0.82 16.37
C GLY A 166 20.40 -0.22 17.18
N LEU A 167 20.50 1.02 17.68
CA LEU A 167 19.42 1.67 18.43
C LEU A 167 18.14 1.82 17.56
N GLN A 168 18.29 2.31 16.34
CA GLN A 168 17.15 2.43 15.40
C GLN A 168 16.49 1.07 15.13
N ALA A 169 17.28 0.01 14.95
CA ALA A 169 16.74 -1.34 14.72
C ALA A 169 15.98 -1.88 15.95
N ARG A 170 16.44 -1.58 17.17
CA ARG A 170 15.73 -1.94 18.40
C ARG A 170 14.42 -1.17 18.53
N LEU A 171 14.44 0.13 18.29
CA LEU A 171 13.28 1.01 18.31
C LEU A 171 12.20 0.52 17.33
N MET A 172 12.59 0.25 16.08
CA MET A 172 11.69 -0.31 15.06
C MET A 172 11.12 -1.67 15.46
N SER A 173 11.94 -2.57 16.01
CA SER A 173 11.47 -3.88 16.48
C SER A 173 10.45 -3.76 17.59
N GLN A 174 10.68 -2.87 18.55
CA GLN A 174 9.76 -2.63 19.67
C GLN A 174 8.44 -2.02 19.20
N ALA A 175 8.51 -0.99 18.36
CA ALA A 175 7.33 -0.31 17.83
C ALA A 175 6.44 -1.24 17.00
N LEU A 176 7.03 -1.96 16.03
CA LEU A 176 6.28 -2.89 15.18
C LEU A 176 5.62 -4.02 15.97
N ARG A 177 6.28 -4.50 17.03
CA ARG A 177 5.70 -5.52 17.94
C ARG A 177 4.46 -4.98 18.65
N LYS A 178 4.49 -3.71 19.10
CA LYS A 178 3.36 -3.06 19.77
C LYS A 178 2.21 -2.77 18.80
N MET A 179 2.53 -2.20 17.63
CA MET A 179 1.53 -1.67 16.71
C MET A 179 0.82 -2.74 15.88
N THR A 180 1.49 -3.86 15.53
CA THR A 180 0.94 -4.85 14.58
C THR A 180 -0.41 -5.42 15.03
N GLY A 181 -0.55 -5.74 16.31
CA GLY A 181 -1.82 -6.23 16.86
C GLY A 181 -2.91 -5.17 16.82
N ALA A 182 -2.58 -3.94 17.19
CA ALA A 182 -3.50 -2.82 17.16
C ALA A 182 -3.96 -2.48 15.74
N MET A 183 -3.05 -2.50 14.75
CA MET A 183 -3.39 -2.30 13.33
C MET A 183 -4.36 -3.34 12.80
N ASN A 184 -4.14 -4.61 13.12
CA ASN A 184 -5.04 -5.68 12.70
C ASN A 184 -6.46 -5.49 13.26
N ASN A 185 -6.58 -5.06 14.51
CA ASN A 185 -7.86 -4.85 15.18
C ASN A 185 -8.57 -3.56 14.71
N SER A 186 -7.81 -2.50 14.45
CA SER A 186 -8.35 -1.20 14.00
C SER A 186 -8.61 -1.13 12.50
N GLY A 187 -8.06 -2.06 11.72
CA GLY A 187 -8.10 -2.00 10.26
C GLY A 187 -7.18 -0.93 9.65
N THR A 188 -6.32 -0.29 10.46
CA THR A 188 -5.40 0.76 9.98
C THR A 188 -4.28 0.17 9.12
N THR A 189 -4.11 0.68 7.91
CA THR A 189 -2.98 0.35 7.04
C THR A 189 -1.81 1.30 7.34
N ALA A 190 -0.62 0.76 7.65
CA ALA A 190 0.57 1.57 7.87
C ALA A 190 1.58 1.38 6.73
N ILE A 191 1.92 2.47 6.04
CA ILE A 191 2.94 2.52 5.00
C ILE A 191 4.22 3.11 5.61
N PHE A 192 5.28 2.31 5.59
CA PHE A 192 6.62 2.74 5.95
C PHE A 192 7.42 2.98 4.68
N ILE A 193 7.77 4.22 4.41
CA ILE A 193 8.67 4.57 3.32
C ILE A 193 10.10 4.37 3.83
N ASN A 194 10.94 3.72 3.02
CA ASN A 194 12.30 3.39 3.40
C ASN A 194 13.29 3.71 2.28
N GLN A 195 14.51 3.99 2.68
CA GLN A 195 15.62 4.26 1.77
C GLN A 195 16.49 3.02 1.62
N LEU A 196 17.17 2.91 0.49
CA LEU A 196 18.20 1.91 0.27
C LEU A 196 19.56 2.43 0.77
N ARG A 197 20.33 1.51 1.33
CA ARG A 197 21.73 1.68 1.69
C ARG A 197 22.53 0.54 1.09
N GLU A 198 23.75 0.80 0.74
CA GLU A 198 24.67 -0.22 0.27
C GLU A 198 25.51 -0.76 1.42
N LYS A 199 25.62 -2.07 1.49
CA LYS A 199 26.54 -2.75 2.42
C LYS A 199 27.90 -2.83 1.78
N ILE A 200 28.90 -2.28 2.46
CA ILE A 200 30.30 -2.37 2.05
C ILE A 200 30.78 -3.82 2.23
N GLY A 201 31.52 -4.36 1.24
CA GLY A 201 32.18 -5.67 1.33
C GLY A 201 31.32 -6.88 1.02
N VAL A 202 30.14 -6.72 0.43
CA VAL A 202 29.31 -7.85 -0.05
C VAL A 202 29.86 -8.37 -1.38
N MET A 203 30.52 -9.53 -1.36
CA MET A 203 31.08 -10.17 -2.57
C MET A 203 30.02 -11.00 -3.33
N PHE A 204 28.96 -11.47 -2.65
CA PHE A 204 27.91 -12.29 -3.24
C PHE A 204 26.53 -11.82 -2.79
N GLY A 205 25.55 -11.81 -3.73
CA GLY A 205 24.18 -11.34 -3.49
C GLY A 205 24.02 -9.83 -3.70
N SER A 206 22.83 -9.29 -3.36
CA SER A 206 22.58 -7.85 -3.48
C SER A 206 23.23 -7.09 -2.32
N PRO A 207 24.05 -6.07 -2.58
CA PRO A 207 24.60 -5.20 -1.56
C PRO A 207 23.53 -4.28 -0.94
N GLU A 208 22.41 -4.08 -1.62
CA GLU A 208 21.35 -3.19 -1.19
C GLU A 208 20.61 -3.71 0.05
N THR A 209 20.40 -2.83 1.00
CA THR A 209 19.60 -3.09 2.21
C THR A 209 18.79 -1.87 2.58
N THR A 210 17.67 -2.08 3.30
CA THR A 210 16.85 -1.00 3.85
C THR A 210 17.32 -0.62 5.24
N THR A 211 17.05 0.63 5.67
CA THR A 211 17.36 1.13 7.01
C THR A 211 16.41 0.55 8.07
N GLY A 212 16.70 0.75 9.36
CA GLY A 212 15.84 0.32 10.46
C GLY A 212 15.93 -1.17 10.81
N GLY A 213 16.96 -1.88 10.32
CA GLY A 213 17.22 -3.29 10.65
C GLY A 213 16.33 -4.29 9.90
N LYS A 214 16.14 -5.47 10.52
CA LYS A 214 15.39 -6.57 9.87
C LYS A 214 13.90 -6.62 10.25
N ALA A 215 13.47 -5.91 11.30
CA ALA A 215 12.12 -6.06 11.86
C ALA A 215 11.04 -5.75 10.83
N LEU A 216 11.16 -4.64 10.09
CA LEU A 216 10.19 -4.24 9.09
C LEU A 216 10.04 -5.29 7.98
N LYS A 217 11.14 -5.93 7.56
CA LYS A 217 11.11 -7.02 6.58
C LYS A 217 10.27 -8.23 7.03
N PHE A 218 10.22 -8.50 8.34
CA PHE A 218 9.41 -9.59 8.91
C PHE A 218 7.95 -9.17 9.11
N TYR A 219 7.72 -7.99 9.68
CA TYR A 219 6.37 -7.51 10.01
C TYR A 219 5.58 -7.08 8.79
N ALA A 220 6.21 -6.52 7.76
CA ALA A 220 5.53 -6.14 6.55
C ALA A 220 4.80 -7.32 5.90
N SER A 221 3.52 -7.13 5.57
CA SER A 221 2.72 -8.05 4.79
C SER A 221 3.00 -7.92 3.30
N ILE A 222 3.30 -6.70 2.85
CA ILE A 222 3.67 -6.36 1.49
C ILE A 222 4.96 -5.52 1.52
N ARG A 223 5.85 -5.78 0.58
CA ARG A 223 7.06 -4.98 0.34
C ARG A 223 7.17 -4.64 -1.14
N LEU A 224 7.29 -3.34 -1.42
CA LEU A 224 7.32 -2.78 -2.76
C LEU A 224 8.68 -2.15 -3.01
N ASP A 225 9.39 -2.65 -4.02
CA ASP A 225 10.63 -2.05 -4.55
C ASP A 225 10.28 -1.12 -5.70
N VAL A 226 10.46 0.18 -5.50
CA VAL A 226 10.07 1.24 -6.44
C VAL A 226 11.30 1.77 -7.15
N ARG A 227 11.36 1.66 -8.47
CA ARG A 227 12.50 2.08 -9.30
C ARG A 227 12.05 2.96 -10.46
N ARG A 228 12.75 4.06 -10.67
CA ARG A 228 12.69 4.79 -11.93
C ARG A 228 13.46 4.02 -12.99
N ILE A 229 12.86 3.76 -14.15
CA ILE A 229 13.48 3.02 -15.25
C ILE A 229 13.75 3.88 -16.48
N GLU A 230 12.95 4.95 -16.67
CA GLU A 230 13.08 5.84 -17.82
C GLU A 230 12.62 7.25 -17.46
N THR A 231 13.19 8.26 -18.09
CA THR A 231 12.68 9.64 -18.04
C THR A 231 11.81 9.90 -19.26
N LEU A 232 10.55 10.28 -18.99
CA LEU A 232 9.59 10.65 -20.04
C LEU A 232 9.87 12.07 -20.51
N LYS A 233 9.86 12.28 -21.82
CA LYS A 233 10.10 13.58 -22.45
C LYS A 233 8.96 13.93 -23.39
N ASP A 234 8.60 15.21 -23.41
CA ASP A 234 7.71 15.80 -24.40
C ASP A 234 8.40 17.01 -25.03
N GLY A 235 8.49 17.04 -26.36
CA GLY A 235 9.22 18.10 -27.08
C GLY A 235 10.71 18.22 -26.70
N GLY A 236 11.31 17.17 -26.11
CA GLY A 236 12.70 17.16 -25.59
C GLY A 236 12.81 17.49 -24.11
N GLU A 237 11.81 18.08 -23.47
CA GLU A 237 11.78 18.43 -22.08
C GLU A 237 11.32 17.25 -21.20
N PRO A 238 11.94 17.03 -20.02
CA PRO A 238 11.52 16.00 -19.08
C PRO A 238 10.15 16.35 -18.47
N VAL A 239 9.16 15.48 -18.66
CA VAL A 239 7.78 15.67 -18.15
C VAL A 239 7.39 14.68 -17.08
N GLY A 240 8.19 13.63 -16.87
CA GLY A 240 7.88 12.59 -15.88
C GLY A 240 8.88 11.45 -15.91
N ASN A 241 8.53 10.40 -15.20
CA ASN A 241 9.33 9.17 -15.12
C ASN A 241 8.44 7.93 -15.35
N ARG A 242 8.96 6.97 -16.10
CA ARG A 242 8.48 5.60 -16.09
C ARG A 242 8.99 4.92 -14.82
N THR A 243 8.08 4.40 -14.01
CA THR A 243 8.37 3.79 -12.74
C THR A 243 7.99 2.32 -12.77
N ARG A 244 8.87 1.46 -12.27
CA ARG A 244 8.61 0.03 -12.05
C ARG A 244 8.49 -0.21 -10.55
N VAL A 245 7.43 -0.90 -10.15
CA VAL A 245 7.23 -1.39 -8.79
C VAL A 245 7.23 -2.92 -8.80
N LYS A 246 8.16 -3.52 -8.08
CA LYS A 246 8.22 -4.96 -7.89
C LYS A 246 7.65 -5.33 -6.52
N VAL A 247 6.69 -6.24 -6.50
CA VAL A 247 6.11 -6.79 -5.27
C VAL A 247 7.04 -7.90 -4.78
N VAL A 248 8.01 -7.55 -3.93
CA VAL A 248 9.05 -8.50 -3.47
C VAL A 248 8.61 -9.39 -2.33
N LYS A 249 7.56 -9.00 -1.61
CA LYS A 249 6.89 -9.79 -0.58
C LYS A 249 5.40 -9.51 -0.61
N ASN A 250 4.61 -10.56 -0.54
CA ASN A 250 3.16 -10.47 -0.44
C ASN A 250 2.62 -11.67 0.35
N LYS A 251 1.97 -11.41 1.48
CA LYS A 251 1.31 -12.43 2.30
C LYS A 251 -0.14 -12.68 1.91
N MET A 252 -0.71 -11.82 1.01
CA MET A 252 -2.12 -11.86 0.62
C MET A 252 -2.33 -12.60 -0.70
N ALA A 253 -1.34 -12.53 -1.62
CA ALA A 253 -1.37 -13.14 -2.95
C ALA A 253 0.05 -13.57 -3.35
N PRO A 254 0.23 -14.32 -4.47
CA PRO A 254 1.55 -14.68 -4.96
C PRO A 254 2.44 -13.46 -5.20
N PRO A 255 3.68 -13.43 -4.65
CA PRO A 255 4.61 -12.32 -4.81
C PRO A 255 5.31 -12.32 -6.17
N PHE A 256 6.24 -11.36 -6.35
CA PHE A 256 7.16 -11.18 -7.48
C PHE A 256 6.55 -10.65 -8.78
N LYS A 257 5.26 -10.30 -8.77
CA LYS A 257 4.67 -9.53 -9.86
C LYS A 257 5.27 -8.12 -9.93
N GLN A 258 5.22 -7.53 -11.10
CA GLN A 258 5.73 -6.19 -11.36
C GLN A 258 4.62 -5.35 -11.99
N ALA A 259 4.63 -4.06 -11.68
CA ALA A 259 3.80 -3.05 -12.31
C ALA A 259 4.68 -1.94 -12.87
N GLU A 260 4.33 -1.44 -14.04
CA GLU A 260 4.96 -0.26 -14.62
C GLU A 260 3.90 0.78 -14.92
N PHE A 261 4.20 2.02 -14.57
CA PHE A 261 3.33 3.16 -14.82
C PHE A 261 4.14 4.44 -14.88
N ASP A 262 3.51 5.48 -15.43
CA ASP A 262 4.13 6.78 -15.59
C ASP A 262 3.77 7.68 -14.41
N ILE A 263 4.78 8.34 -13.83
CA ILE A 263 4.61 9.43 -12.86
C ILE A 263 4.96 10.74 -13.58
N LEU A 264 3.97 11.63 -13.71
CA LEU A 264 4.14 12.92 -14.34
C LEU A 264 4.48 13.97 -13.29
N TYR A 265 5.43 14.85 -13.60
CA TYR A 265 5.83 15.91 -12.68
C TYR A 265 4.66 16.84 -12.36
N GLY A 266 4.43 17.08 -11.07
CA GLY A 266 3.33 17.89 -10.58
C GLY A 266 1.93 17.29 -10.70
N HIS A 267 1.77 16.08 -11.28
CA HIS A 267 0.48 15.42 -11.48
C HIS A 267 0.40 14.02 -10.88
N GLY A 268 1.54 13.42 -10.55
CA GLY A 268 1.59 12.07 -9.97
C GLY A 268 1.39 10.95 -10.99
N VAL A 269 0.82 9.84 -10.55
CA VAL A 269 0.56 8.67 -11.40
C VAL A 269 -0.43 9.01 -12.51
N SER A 270 -0.04 8.78 -13.76
CA SER A 270 -0.91 8.96 -14.92
C SER A 270 -1.92 7.82 -15.01
N ARG A 271 -3.17 8.09 -14.60
CA ARG A 271 -4.29 7.16 -14.72
C ARG A 271 -4.52 6.77 -16.19
N GLU A 272 -4.61 7.76 -17.07
CA GLU A 272 -4.87 7.57 -18.49
C GLU A 272 -3.73 6.78 -19.15
N GLY A 273 -2.49 7.07 -18.79
CA GLY A 273 -1.34 6.31 -19.26
C GLY A 273 -1.39 4.83 -18.86
N SER A 274 -1.80 4.55 -17.62
CA SER A 274 -2.00 3.19 -17.11
C SER A 274 -3.14 2.47 -17.82
N LEU A 275 -4.26 3.16 -18.08
CA LEU A 275 -5.40 2.61 -18.83
C LEU A 275 -5.02 2.25 -20.26
N ILE A 276 -4.20 3.07 -20.93
CA ILE A 276 -3.72 2.78 -22.27
C ILE A 276 -2.83 1.55 -22.28
N ASP A 277 -1.83 1.47 -21.40
CA ASP A 277 -0.91 0.34 -21.33
C ASP A 277 -1.67 -0.96 -21.03
N MET A 278 -2.46 -0.98 -19.98
CA MET A 278 -3.22 -2.15 -19.57
C MET A 278 -4.34 -2.49 -20.57
N GLY A 279 -4.98 -1.49 -21.16
CA GLY A 279 -6.00 -1.69 -22.19
C GLY A 279 -5.45 -2.40 -23.42
N VAL A 280 -4.22 -2.05 -23.83
CA VAL A 280 -3.52 -2.75 -24.91
C VAL A 280 -3.13 -4.16 -24.50
N ASP A 281 -2.54 -4.33 -23.31
CA ASP A 281 -2.11 -5.65 -22.81
C ASP A 281 -3.29 -6.61 -22.65
N GLN A 282 -4.44 -6.10 -22.26
CA GLN A 282 -5.68 -6.88 -22.11
C GLN A 282 -6.47 -7.00 -23.42
N GLY A 283 -6.01 -6.40 -24.53
CA GLY A 283 -6.71 -6.44 -25.82
C GLY A 283 -8.07 -5.69 -25.82
N ILE A 284 -8.27 -4.76 -24.89
CA ILE A 284 -9.42 -3.84 -24.84
C ILE A 284 -9.17 -2.66 -25.77
N LEU A 285 -7.94 -2.14 -25.74
CA LEU A 285 -7.46 -1.16 -26.71
C LEU A 285 -6.64 -1.86 -27.80
N ARG A 286 -6.74 -1.36 -29.01
CA ARG A 286 -5.90 -1.82 -30.13
C ARG A 286 -4.82 -0.79 -30.42
N LYS A 287 -3.57 -1.25 -30.51
CA LYS A 287 -2.43 -0.47 -30.98
C LYS A 287 -2.04 -0.93 -32.37
N SER A 288 -2.03 -0.04 -33.35
CA SER A 288 -1.57 -0.30 -34.72
C SER A 288 -0.55 0.76 -35.11
N GLY A 289 0.73 0.38 -35.14
CA GLY A 289 1.82 1.33 -35.28
C GLY A 289 1.81 2.35 -34.14
N ALA A 290 1.68 3.64 -34.45
CA ALA A 290 1.59 4.71 -33.48
C ALA A 290 0.15 5.02 -33.02
N TRP A 291 -0.87 4.40 -33.61
CA TRP A 291 -2.28 4.70 -33.37
C TRP A 291 -2.87 3.82 -32.27
N TYR A 292 -3.64 4.45 -31.40
CA TYR A 292 -4.46 3.78 -30.38
C TYR A 292 -5.94 3.92 -30.73
N THR A 293 -6.67 2.81 -30.66
CA THR A 293 -8.11 2.77 -31.00
C THR A 293 -8.90 2.01 -29.93
N TYR A 294 -10.12 2.44 -29.68
CA TYR A 294 -11.09 1.81 -28.80
C TYR A 294 -12.41 1.68 -29.56
N GLU A 295 -12.97 0.46 -29.68
CA GLU A 295 -14.23 0.15 -30.39
C GLU A 295 -14.33 0.71 -31.84
N GLY A 296 -13.21 0.93 -32.47
CA GLY A 296 -13.13 1.51 -33.84
C GLY A 296 -12.82 2.99 -33.88
N ASP A 297 -12.98 3.70 -32.76
CA ASP A 297 -12.67 5.12 -32.66
C ASP A 297 -11.18 5.35 -32.34
N GLN A 298 -10.60 6.34 -33.00
CA GLN A 298 -9.21 6.72 -32.82
C GLN A 298 -9.04 7.57 -31.56
N LEU A 299 -8.26 7.10 -30.57
CA LEU A 299 -7.91 7.88 -29.38
C LEU A 299 -6.77 8.87 -29.67
N GLY A 300 -5.90 8.56 -30.62
CA GLY A 300 -4.81 9.44 -31.01
C GLY A 300 -3.58 8.73 -31.56
N GLN A 301 -2.73 9.50 -32.23
CA GLN A 301 -1.42 9.07 -32.67
C GLN A 301 -0.38 9.36 -31.59
N GLY A 302 0.25 8.30 -31.08
CA GLY A 302 1.17 8.38 -29.95
C GLY A 302 0.46 8.33 -28.59
N LYS A 303 1.20 7.90 -27.57
CA LYS A 303 0.65 7.71 -26.20
C LYS A 303 0.20 9.03 -25.58
N GLU A 304 0.90 10.14 -25.83
CA GLU A 304 0.54 11.45 -25.29
C GLU A 304 -0.82 11.95 -25.81
N ASN A 305 -1.08 11.83 -27.11
CA ASN A 305 -2.36 12.22 -27.67
C ASN A 305 -3.50 11.33 -27.17
N ALA A 306 -3.28 10.02 -27.08
CA ALA A 306 -4.27 9.10 -26.51
C ALA A 306 -4.53 9.41 -25.01
N ARG A 307 -3.49 9.76 -24.24
CA ARG A 307 -3.60 10.18 -22.84
C ARG A 307 -4.43 11.46 -22.72
N LYS A 308 -4.15 12.46 -23.55
CA LYS A 308 -4.92 13.70 -23.59
C LYS A 308 -6.39 13.45 -23.95
N PHE A 309 -6.64 12.62 -24.96
CA PHE A 309 -8.01 12.23 -25.36
C PHE A 309 -8.79 11.61 -24.18
N LEU A 310 -8.20 10.65 -23.45
CA LEU A 310 -8.85 10.02 -22.30
C LEU A 310 -9.08 11.00 -21.14
N ARG A 311 -8.20 11.96 -20.96
CA ARG A 311 -8.38 13.02 -19.96
C ARG A 311 -9.55 13.93 -20.31
N ASP A 312 -9.70 14.29 -21.58
CA ASP A 312 -10.77 15.13 -22.09
C ASP A 312 -12.12 14.38 -22.20
N ASN A 313 -12.08 13.03 -22.18
CA ASN A 313 -13.23 12.13 -22.26
C ASN A 313 -13.28 11.15 -21.09
N PRO A 314 -13.62 11.61 -19.87
CA PRO A 314 -13.59 10.78 -18.65
C PRO A 314 -14.55 9.59 -18.69
N ASP A 315 -15.67 9.69 -19.42
CA ASP A 315 -16.63 8.61 -19.54
C ASP A 315 -16.00 7.39 -20.25
N ILE A 316 -15.28 7.64 -21.33
CA ILE A 316 -14.53 6.59 -22.08
C ILE A 316 -13.43 6.02 -21.19
N ALA A 317 -12.71 6.85 -20.46
CA ALA A 317 -11.68 6.41 -19.53
C ALA A 317 -12.27 5.50 -18.44
N ASN A 318 -13.42 5.87 -17.85
CA ASN A 318 -14.13 5.09 -16.84
C ASN A 318 -14.61 3.74 -17.41
N GLU A 319 -15.13 3.72 -18.63
CA GLU A 319 -15.57 2.51 -19.29
C GLU A 319 -14.39 1.54 -19.54
N ILE A 320 -13.27 2.05 -20.07
CA ILE A 320 -12.06 1.26 -20.27
C ILE A 320 -11.56 0.68 -18.95
N GLU A 321 -11.53 1.50 -17.89
CA GLU A 321 -11.12 1.05 -16.55
C GLU A 321 -12.02 -0.07 -16.02
N LYS A 322 -13.33 0.08 -16.16
CA LYS A 322 -14.31 -0.93 -15.76
C LYS A 322 -14.05 -2.25 -16.51
N ARG A 323 -13.89 -2.21 -17.81
CA ARG A 323 -13.61 -3.42 -18.63
C ARG A 323 -12.28 -4.09 -18.26
N ILE A 324 -11.25 -3.28 -17.94
CA ILE A 324 -9.97 -3.83 -17.46
C ILE A 324 -10.18 -4.56 -16.15
N LYS A 325 -10.89 -3.94 -15.19
CA LYS A 325 -11.17 -4.53 -13.87
C LYS A 325 -11.99 -5.81 -13.98
N GLU A 326 -13.06 -5.80 -14.77
CA GLU A 326 -13.90 -6.96 -15.02
C GLU A 326 -13.10 -8.12 -15.62
N LYS A 327 -12.28 -7.84 -16.66
CA LYS A 327 -11.45 -8.86 -17.31
C LYS A 327 -10.42 -9.49 -16.39
N LEU A 328 -9.92 -8.72 -15.42
CA LEU A 328 -8.91 -9.15 -14.46
C LEU A 328 -9.51 -9.67 -13.15
N GLY A 329 -10.85 -9.65 -13.00
CA GLY A 329 -11.55 -10.09 -11.80
C GLY A 329 -11.25 -9.21 -10.57
N ILE A 330 -11.00 -7.90 -10.77
CA ILE A 330 -10.69 -6.94 -9.72
C ILE A 330 -11.89 -6.02 -9.51
N GLY A 331 -12.39 -5.90 -8.28
CA GLY A 331 -13.39 -4.91 -7.87
C GLY A 331 -14.85 -5.30 -8.02
N ALA A 332 -15.23 -6.25 -8.87
CA ALA A 332 -16.63 -6.58 -9.12
C ALA A 332 -17.31 -7.49 -8.06
N GLN A 333 -16.51 -8.22 -7.27
CA GLN A 333 -17.07 -9.12 -6.24
C GLN A 333 -17.30 -8.44 -4.89
N VAL A 334 -16.64 -7.33 -4.62
CA VAL A 334 -16.76 -6.64 -3.33
C VAL A 334 -18.01 -5.77 -3.25
N ASP A 335 -18.46 -5.20 -4.38
CA ASP A 335 -19.62 -4.30 -4.42
C ASP A 335 -20.96 -5.06 -4.37
N ALA A 336 -21.03 -6.29 -4.84
CA ALA A 336 -22.25 -7.08 -4.84
C ALA A 336 -22.60 -7.68 -3.46
N GLU A 337 -21.60 -8.18 -2.71
CA GLU A 337 -21.82 -8.76 -1.38
C GLU A 337 -22.05 -7.70 -0.29
N VAL A 338 -21.43 -6.53 -0.41
CA VAL A 338 -21.66 -5.42 0.54
C VAL A 338 -23.04 -4.78 0.35
N ALA A 339 -23.55 -4.75 -0.89
CA ALA A 339 -24.90 -4.24 -1.16
C ALA A 339 -26.00 -5.18 -0.63
N GLU A 340 -25.76 -6.49 -0.64
CA GLU A 340 -26.72 -7.48 -0.15
C GLU A 340 -26.73 -7.59 1.40
N ALA A 341 -25.57 -7.32 2.04
CA ALA A 341 -25.46 -7.30 3.51
C ALA A 341 -25.99 -6.01 4.17
N ALA A 342 -26.26 -4.95 3.39
CA ALA A 342 -26.74 -3.66 3.88
C ALA A 342 -28.26 -3.49 3.87
N VAL A 343 -29.03 -4.50 3.45
CA VAL A 343 -30.50 -4.46 3.51
C VAL A 343 -30.96 -4.99 4.89
N PRO A 344 -31.40 -4.15 5.82
CA PRO A 344 -31.95 -4.63 7.08
C PRO A 344 -33.27 -5.39 6.80
N ALA A 345 -33.38 -6.56 7.40
CA ALA A 345 -34.61 -7.33 7.35
C ALA A 345 -35.81 -6.49 7.84
N PRO A 346 -37.00 -6.58 7.18
CA PRO A 346 -38.17 -5.88 7.64
C PRO A 346 -38.52 -6.33 9.06
N VAL A 347 -38.63 -5.38 9.97
CA VAL A 347 -39.16 -5.60 11.31
C VAL A 347 -40.72 -5.68 11.17
N ASP A 348 -41.25 -6.86 11.33
CA ASP A 348 -42.70 -7.04 11.53
C ASP A 348 -43.08 -6.46 12.90
N PHE A 349 -44.04 -5.52 12.90
CA PHE A 349 -44.68 -4.96 14.08
C PHE A 349 -45.83 -5.83 14.55
#